data_2a9e3d7478b5778f2b8240a1b34fc9dc
#
_entry.id   2a9e3d7478b5778f2b8240a1b34fc9dc
#
_cell.length_a   1.000
_cell.length_b   1.000
_cell.length_c   1.000
_cell.angle_alpha   90.00
_cell.angle_beta   90.00
_cell.angle_gamma   90.00
#
_symmetry.space_group_name_H-M   'P 1'
#
loop_
_entity.id
_entity.type
_entity.pdbx_description
1 polymer ?
#
loop_
_entity_poly.entity_id
_entity_poly.type
_entity_poly.pdbx_seq_one_letter_code
_entity_poly.pdbx_strand_id
1 'polypeptide(L)'
;MPAQAYAGKECVCQLRKGICDQSCVRDMLETPFYIACLKLKGRRCVVVGGGDIGLEKVEGLLACDASVTLIAPVAHPELEGLAVEGSIEWEKRAYAGPDDLEGVFMAIASTDDTEVNIQVYDDAERRAMLVNIVDVPPLCNFILPAIVRTGPLAIAISTAGASPALAKRMKREISELFGEEYARLAVILNDARGWAKGTLPTYQDRKEFFEGIVNGDPDPIELLASGRETEVLALVEAAKQRAAESLAAAG
;
A
#
# COMPACT_ATOMS: atom_id res chain seq x y z
N MET A 1 10.49 -28.06 -0.59
CA MET A 1 10.66 -27.96 0.86
C MET A 1 10.41 -26.54 1.32
N PRO A 2 9.26 -26.21 1.84
CA PRO A 2 9.13 -25.10 2.80
C PRO A 2 8.08 -25.36 3.89
N ALA A 3 7.88 -26.59 4.34
CA ALA A 3 6.94 -26.88 5.43
C ALA A 3 7.55 -26.72 6.84
N GLN A 4 8.83 -26.36 6.94
CA GLN A 4 9.55 -26.32 8.23
C GLN A 4 9.57 -24.92 8.89
N ALA A 5 9.21 -23.84 8.21
CA ALA A 5 9.22 -22.49 8.80
C ALA A 5 8.01 -22.20 9.72
N TYR A 6 6.97 -23.02 9.68
CA TYR A 6 5.77 -22.87 10.52
C TYR A 6 5.64 -23.92 11.63
N ALA A 7 6.64 -24.77 11.83
CA ALA A 7 6.60 -25.90 12.76
C ALA A 7 6.63 -25.51 14.27
N GLY A 8 6.50 -24.26 14.62
CA GLY A 8 6.51 -23.77 16.01
C GLY A 8 5.35 -22.87 16.42
N LYS A 9 4.49 -22.45 15.48
CA LYS A 9 3.28 -21.67 15.83
C LYS A 9 2.06 -22.61 15.76
N GLU A 10 1.35 -22.76 16.86
CA GLU A 10 0.11 -23.54 16.90
C GLU A 10 -0.88 -23.00 15.86
N CYS A 11 -1.51 -23.89 15.10
CA CYS A 11 -2.53 -23.50 14.15
C CYS A 11 -3.69 -22.83 14.88
N VAL A 12 -4.21 -21.73 14.35
CA VAL A 12 -5.37 -21.00 14.90
C VAL A 12 -6.57 -21.92 15.15
N CYS A 13 -6.72 -22.99 14.36
CA CYS A 13 -7.75 -24.02 14.56
C CYS A 13 -7.54 -24.82 15.85
N GLN A 14 -6.31 -25.04 16.30
CA GLN A 14 -6.05 -25.66 17.61
C GLN A 14 -6.44 -24.74 18.76
N LEU A 15 -6.27 -23.42 18.60
CA LEU A 15 -6.71 -22.43 19.57
C LEU A 15 -8.24 -22.37 19.70
N ARG A 16 -8.99 -22.68 18.63
CA ARG A 16 -10.47 -22.72 18.64
C ARG A 16 -11.07 -24.07 19.08
N LYS A 17 -10.26 -25.04 19.58
CA LYS A 17 -10.72 -26.40 19.94
C LYS A 17 -11.53 -27.11 18.83
N GLY A 18 -11.26 -26.83 17.59
CA GLY A 18 -11.93 -27.41 16.43
C GLY A 18 -10.94 -27.88 15.38
N ILE A 19 -11.23 -28.99 14.76
CA ILE A 19 -10.46 -29.77 13.81
C ILE A 19 -9.65 -28.87 12.86
N CYS A 20 -8.34 -28.78 13.08
CA CYS A 20 -7.42 -28.20 12.10
C CYS A 20 -7.08 -29.27 11.06
N ASP A 21 -7.74 -29.19 9.97
CA ASP A 21 -7.28 -29.77 8.72
C ASP A 21 -6.09 -28.89 8.22
N GLN A 22 -5.05 -29.51 7.66
CA GLN A 22 -3.89 -28.83 7.06
C GLN A 22 -4.28 -27.89 5.89
N SER A 23 -5.55 -27.79 5.55
CA SER A 23 -6.12 -26.90 4.56
C SER A 23 -5.89 -25.42 4.86
N CYS A 24 -5.88 -25.00 6.14
CA CYS A 24 -5.72 -23.59 6.51
C CYS A 24 -4.38 -22.97 6.06
N VAL A 25 -3.31 -23.74 5.96
CA VAL A 25 -2.00 -23.24 5.47
C VAL A 25 -1.91 -23.29 3.95
N ARG A 26 -2.65 -24.22 3.30
CA ARG A 26 -2.71 -24.32 1.85
C ARG A 26 -3.55 -23.23 1.22
N ASP A 27 -4.59 -22.79 1.90
CA ASP A 27 -5.57 -21.85 1.37
C ASP A 27 -4.94 -20.52 0.93
N MET A 28 -3.96 -20.01 1.65
CA MET A 28 -3.27 -18.77 1.29
C MET A 28 -2.41 -18.86 0.02
N LEU A 29 -1.77 -19.99 -0.24
CA LEU A 29 -0.94 -20.18 -1.43
C LEU A 29 -1.79 -20.47 -2.69
N GLU A 30 -3.00 -20.94 -2.48
CA GLU A 30 -3.95 -21.31 -3.56
C GLU A 30 -4.95 -20.19 -3.88
N THR A 31 -5.10 -19.20 -2.98
CA THR A 31 -6.03 -18.08 -3.20
C THR A 31 -5.34 -16.94 -3.95
N PRO A 32 -5.79 -16.58 -5.15
CA PRO A 32 -5.27 -15.42 -5.86
C PRO A 32 -5.72 -14.13 -5.16
N PHE A 33 -4.76 -13.27 -4.78
CA PHE A 33 -5.05 -11.97 -4.19
C PHE A 33 -5.35 -10.93 -5.25
N TYR A 34 -6.41 -10.15 -5.03
CA TYR A 34 -6.69 -8.97 -5.84
C TYR A 34 -5.79 -7.81 -5.39
N ILE A 35 -4.94 -7.31 -6.29
CA ILE A 35 -4.04 -6.19 -6.01
C ILE A 35 -4.77 -4.87 -6.24
N ALA A 36 -4.92 -4.07 -5.20
CA ALA A 36 -5.58 -2.77 -5.25
C ALA A 36 -4.80 -1.72 -4.48
N CYS A 37 -4.90 -0.46 -4.93
CA CYS A 37 -4.43 0.70 -4.18
C CYS A 37 -5.59 1.30 -3.40
N LEU A 38 -5.49 1.32 -2.07
CA LEU A 38 -6.51 1.86 -1.18
C LEU A 38 -6.27 3.35 -0.92
N LYS A 39 -7.32 4.15 -1.02
CA LYS A 39 -7.28 5.55 -0.61
C LYS A 39 -7.66 5.62 0.87
N LEU A 40 -6.66 5.84 1.73
CA LEU A 40 -6.84 5.88 3.18
C LEU A 40 -7.01 7.30 3.74
N LYS A 41 -6.84 8.34 2.94
CA LYS A 41 -6.95 9.74 3.38
C LYS A 41 -8.24 9.99 4.16
N GLY A 42 -8.10 10.32 5.45
CA GLY A 42 -9.19 10.56 6.39
C GLY A 42 -10.02 9.31 6.75
N ARG A 43 -9.57 8.11 6.36
CA ARG A 43 -10.19 6.84 6.80
C ARG A 43 -9.67 6.47 8.18
N ARG A 44 -10.56 6.13 9.10
CA ARG A 44 -10.18 5.65 10.42
C ARG A 44 -9.60 4.25 10.33
N CYS A 45 -8.35 4.10 10.80
CA CYS A 45 -7.64 2.83 10.89
C CYS A 45 -7.25 2.59 12.35
N VAL A 46 -7.42 1.37 12.82
CA VAL A 46 -7.04 0.97 14.18
C VAL A 46 -5.83 0.04 14.12
N VAL A 47 -4.84 0.32 14.96
CA VAL A 47 -3.71 -0.57 15.23
C VAL A 47 -3.80 -1.03 16.67
N VAL A 48 -3.88 -2.34 16.89
CA VAL A 48 -3.88 -2.96 18.20
C VAL A 48 -2.51 -3.58 18.45
N GLY A 49 -1.78 -3.03 19.42
CA GLY A 49 -0.40 -3.40 19.73
C GLY A 49 0.59 -2.26 19.48
N GLY A 50 1.33 -1.90 20.51
CA GLY A 50 2.21 -0.72 20.55
C GLY A 50 3.71 -1.01 20.44
N GLY A 51 4.12 -2.21 20.01
CA GLY A 51 5.54 -2.58 19.81
C GLY A 51 6.13 -2.06 18.50
N ASP A 52 7.35 -2.51 18.16
CA ASP A 52 8.08 -2.12 16.93
C ASP A 52 7.26 -2.39 15.66
N ILE A 53 6.55 -3.51 15.61
CA ILE A 53 5.70 -3.86 14.47
C ILE A 53 4.49 -2.92 14.40
N GLY A 54 3.89 -2.58 15.54
CA GLY A 54 2.83 -1.59 15.62
C GLY A 54 3.26 -0.24 15.07
N LEU A 55 4.47 0.21 15.42
CA LEU A 55 5.09 1.43 14.89
C LEU A 55 5.19 1.37 13.37
N GLU A 56 5.79 0.32 12.79
CA GLU A 56 5.87 0.15 11.32
C GLU A 56 4.51 0.25 10.63
N LYS A 57 3.45 -0.30 11.24
CA LYS A 57 2.10 -0.26 10.67
C LYS A 57 1.49 1.14 10.77
N VAL A 58 1.66 1.81 11.90
CA VAL A 58 1.22 3.19 12.10
C VAL A 58 1.88 4.13 11.08
N GLU A 59 3.20 4.07 10.92
CA GLU A 59 3.94 4.86 9.94
C GLU A 59 3.43 4.63 8.50
N GLY A 60 3.21 3.37 8.14
CA GLY A 60 2.67 3.01 6.82
C GLY A 60 1.27 3.57 6.56
N LEU A 61 0.42 3.63 7.57
CA LEU A 61 -0.92 4.20 7.49
C LEU A 61 -0.86 5.74 7.43
N LEU A 62 -0.03 6.37 8.24
CA LEU A 62 0.19 7.83 8.23
C LEU A 62 0.73 8.32 6.89
N ALA A 63 1.64 7.55 6.27
CA ALA A 63 2.16 7.85 4.92
C ALA A 63 1.07 7.82 3.83
N CYS A 64 -0.13 7.33 4.15
CA CYS A 64 -1.31 7.32 3.28
C CYS A 64 -2.42 8.28 3.76
N ASP A 65 -2.10 9.24 4.63
CA ASP A 65 -3.03 10.20 5.23
C ASP A 65 -4.20 9.54 5.98
N ALA A 66 -4.03 8.34 6.53
CA ALA A 66 -5.05 7.69 7.36
C ALA A 66 -5.21 8.42 8.70
N SER A 67 -6.41 8.38 9.28
CA SER A 67 -6.65 8.74 10.67
C SER A 67 -6.40 7.50 11.54
N VAL A 68 -5.33 7.51 12.33
CA VAL A 68 -4.88 6.32 13.06
C VAL A 68 -5.22 6.42 14.54
N THR A 69 -5.88 5.38 15.06
CA THR A 69 -6.05 5.15 16.49
C THR A 69 -5.20 3.94 16.89
N LEU A 70 -4.29 4.14 17.83
CA LEU A 70 -3.51 3.08 18.46
C LEU A 70 -4.23 2.61 19.74
N ILE A 71 -4.42 1.30 19.90
CA ILE A 71 -4.94 0.70 21.15
C ILE A 71 -3.85 -0.19 21.71
N ALA A 72 -3.22 0.26 22.78
CA ALA A 72 -2.16 -0.48 23.47
C ALA A 72 -1.97 0.03 24.88
N PRO A 73 -1.78 -0.83 25.90
CA PRO A 73 -1.50 -0.40 27.28
C PRO A 73 -0.11 0.26 27.41
N VAL A 74 0.83 -0.14 26.56
CA VAL A 74 2.18 0.41 26.46
C VAL A 74 2.51 0.61 24.99
N ALA A 75 3.22 1.68 24.65
CA ALA A 75 3.61 1.98 23.30
C ALA A 75 5.12 2.23 23.18
N HIS A 76 5.67 1.98 22.00
CA HIS A 76 7.03 2.37 21.64
C HIS A 76 7.20 3.90 21.80
N PRO A 77 8.37 4.40 22.24
CA PRO A 77 8.56 5.83 22.48
C PRO A 77 8.22 6.74 21.29
N GLU A 78 8.46 6.28 20.06
CA GLU A 78 8.07 7.03 18.85
C GLU A 78 6.56 7.11 18.66
N LEU A 79 5.81 6.06 19.01
CA LEU A 79 4.34 6.09 19.02
C LEU A 79 3.80 7.05 20.08
N GLU A 80 4.44 7.11 21.25
CA GLU A 80 4.12 8.11 22.28
C GLU A 80 4.36 9.54 21.76
N GLY A 81 5.47 9.75 21.04
CA GLY A 81 5.78 11.02 20.37
C GLY A 81 4.70 11.43 19.37
N LEU A 82 4.32 10.53 18.47
CA LEU A 82 3.27 10.76 17.48
C LEU A 82 1.91 11.09 18.11
N ALA A 83 1.61 10.48 19.26
CA ALA A 83 0.38 10.77 19.99
C ALA A 83 0.42 12.15 20.66
N VAL A 84 1.58 12.55 21.24
CA VAL A 84 1.78 13.88 21.84
C VAL A 84 1.67 14.98 20.77
N GLU A 85 2.18 14.73 19.55
CA GLU A 85 2.09 15.64 18.40
C GLU A 85 0.68 15.70 17.81
N GLY A 86 -0.21 14.79 18.21
CA GLY A 86 -1.56 14.69 17.67
C GLY A 86 -1.64 14.05 16.27
N SER A 87 -0.58 13.37 15.83
CA SER A 87 -0.54 12.64 14.56
C SER A 87 -1.35 11.36 14.63
N ILE A 88 -1.52 10.78 15.81
CA ILE A 88 -2.38 9.62 16.09
C ILE A 88 -3.19 9.84 17.37
N GLU A 89 -4.30 9.14 17.52
CA GLU A 89 -4.96 8.95 18.80
C GLU A 89 -4.38 7.70 19.49
N TRP A 90 -4.00 7.83 20.76
CA TRP A 90 -3.54 6.67 21.55
C TRP A 90 -4.48 6.40 22.71
N GLU A 91 -5.15 5.26 22.66
CA GLU A 91 -5.93 4.73 23.77
C GLU A 91 -5.06 3.81 24.62
N LYS A 92 -4.63 4.31 25.78
CA LYS A 92 -3.69 3.66 26.70
C LYS A 92 -4.37 2.53 27.49
N ARG A 93 -4.87 1.52 26.78
CA ARG A 93 -5.57 0.35 27.33
C ARG A 93 -5.45 -0.85 26.40
N ALA A 94 -5.85 -2.02 26.87
CA ALA A 94 -6.05 -3.17 26.01
C ALA A 94 -7.28 -3.00 25.11
N TYR A 95 -7.34 -3.76 24.02
CA TYR A 95 -8.52 -3.91 23.18
C TYR A 95 -9.69 -4.44 24.01
N ALA A 96 -10.84 -3.83 23.91
CA ALA A 96 -11.99 -4.12 24.77
C ALA A 96 -13.14 -4.83 24.04
N GLY A 97 -13.12 -4.86 22.72
CA GLY A 97 -14.12 -5.57 21.93
C GLY A 97 -14.63 -4.80 20.72
N PRO A 98 -15.79 -5.21 20.17
CA PRO A 98 -16.27 -4.74 18.87
C PRO A 98 -16.54 -3.22 18.81
N ASP A 99 -16.79 -2.56 19.92
CA ASP A 99 -17.06 -1.11 19.96
C ASP A 99 -15.80 -0.31 19.59
N ASP A 100 -14.61 -0.85 19.81
CA ASP A 100 -13.33 -0.27 19.39
C ASP A 100 -13.22 -0.16 17.86
N LEU A 101 -13.98 -0.96 17.14
CA LEU A 101 -14.01 -1.00 15.68
C LEU A 101 -15.21 -0.24 15.08
N GLU A 102 -15.94 0.54 15.86
CA GLU A 102 -17.06 1.32 15.32
C GLU A 102 -16.56 2.43 14.39
N GLY A 103 -17.08 2.48 13.16
CA GLY A 103 -16.69 3.44 12.13
C GLY A 103 -15.26 3.25 11.58
N VAL A 104 -14.59 2.16 11.92
CA VAL A 104 -13.24 1.82 11.45
C VAL A 104 -13.30 1.22 10.05
N PHE A 105 -12.40 1.64 9.17
CA PHE A 105 -12.27 1.11 7.82
C PHE A 105 -11.34 -0.12 7.76
N MET A 106 -10.27 -0.11 8.57
CA MET A 106 -9.24 -1.15 8.58
C MET A 106 -8.70 -1.36 9.99
N ALA A 107 -8.51 -2.60 10.38
CA ALA A 107 -7.88 -2.99 11.64
C ALA A 107 -6.60 -3.80 11.37
N ILE A 108 -5.54 -3.50 12.12
CA ILE A 108 -4.30 -4.27 12.14
C ILE A 108 -3.99 -4.65 13.58
N ALA A 109 -3.80 -5.94 13.87
CA ALA A 109 -3.35 -6.39 15.18
C ALA A 109 -1.93 -6.95 15.10
N SER A 110 -1.09 -6.46 16.01
CA SER A 110 0.34 -6.79 16.14
C SER A 110 0.72 -7.04 17.61
N THR A 111 -0.18 -7.66 18.39
CA THR A 111 0.07 -7.96 19.79
C THR A 111 0.73 -9.32 19.95
N ASP A 112 1.40 -9.54 21.08
CA ASP A 112 1.91 -10.86 21.48
C ASP A 112 0.79 -11.75 22.08
N ASP A 113 -0.39 -11.17 22.35
CA ASP A 113 -1.55 -11.88 22.88
C ASP A 113 -2.40 -12.44 21.73
N THR A 114 -2.32 -13.77 21.58
CA THR A 114 -3.04 -14.49 20.55
C THR A 114 -4.57 -14.41 20.72
N GLU A 115 -5.08 -14.37 21.94
CA GLU A 115 -6.53 -14.29 22.19
C GLU A 115 -7.07 -12.92 21.75
N VAL A 116 -6.35 -11.85 22.07
CA VAL A 116 -6.67 -10.49 21.58
C VAL A 116 -6.63 -10.43 20.06
N ASN A 117 -5.62 -11.00 19.43
CA ASN A 117 -5.51 -11.03 17.97
C ASN A 117 -6.70 -11.76 17.31
N ILE A 118 -7.11 -12.91 17.85
CA ILE A 118 -8.29 -13.65 17.38
C ILE A 118 -9.57 -12.83 17.61
N GLN A 119 -9.71 -12.18 18.75
CA GLN A 119 -10.87 -11.35 19.04
C GLN A 119 -10.99 -10.18 18.04
N VAL A 120 -9.89 -9.46 17.76
CA VAL A 120 -9.87 -8.40 16.77
C VAL A 120 -10.30 -8.91 15.39
N TYR A 121 -9.79 -10.08 14.99
CA TYR A 121 -10.17 -10.71 13.73
C TYR A 121 -11.66 -11.03 13.66
N ASP A 122 -12.19 -11.70 14.68
CA ASP A 122 -13.60 -12.09 14.73
C ASP A 122 -14.55 -10.89 14.75
N ASP A 123 -14.17 -9.82 15.45
CA ASP A 123 -14.94 -8.58 15.52
C ASP A 123 -14.92 -7.83 14.16
N ALA A 124 -13.79 -7.80 13.49
CA ALA A 124 -13.63 -7.18 12.18
C ALA A 124 -14.36 -7.98 11.07
N GLU A 125 -14.23 -9.31 11.06
CA GLU A 125 -14.92 -10.17 10.09
C GLU A 125 -16.45 -10.05 10.20
N ARG A 126 -17.01 -10.01 11.41
CA ARG A 126 -18.45 -9.78 11.61
C ARG A 126 -18.95 -8.45 11.06
N ARG A 127 -18.06 -7.48 10.88
CA ARG A 127 -18.35 -6.15 10.31
C ARG A 127 -17.97 -6.03 8.83
N ALA A 128 -17.48 -7.11 8.20
CA ALA A 128 -16.95 -7.13 6.83
C ALA A 128 -15.86 -6.05 6.61
N MET A 129 -15.00 -5.85 7.61
CA MET A 129 -13.91 -4.88 7.59
C MET A 129 -12.63 -5.49 7.03
N LEU A 130 -11.72 -4.64 6.57
CA LEU A 130 -10.35 -5.06 6.27
C LEU A 130 -9.61 -5.36 7.58
N VAL A 131 -9.07 -6.57 7.71
CA VAL A 131 -8.32 -6.99 8.89
C VAL A 131 -7.04 -7.75 8.52
N ASN A 132 -5.96 -7.40 9.23
CA ASN A 132 -4.67 -8.06 9.11
C ASN A 132 -4.12 -8.35 10.50
N ILE A 133 -3.94 -9.62 10.81
CA ILE A 133 -3.24 -10.05 12.02
C ILE A 133 -1.81 -10.38 11.63
N VAL A 134 -0.88 -9.63 12.19
CA VAL A 134 0.53 -9.73 11.81
C VAL A 134 1.06 -11.14 12.12
N ASP A 135 1.81 -11.70 11.18
CA ASP A 135 2.38 -13.04 11.23
C ASP A 135 1.37 -14.21 11.38
N VAL A 136 0.08 -13.95 11.20
CA VAL A 136 -0.98 -14.99 11.26
C VAL A 136 -1.82 -14.95 9.99
N PRO A 137 -1.29 -15.43 8.85
CA PRO A 137 -1.95 -15.36 7.55
C PRO A 137 -3.42 -15.85 7.50
N PRO A 138 -3.81 -16.94 8.19
CA PRO A 138 -5.21 -17.37 8.20
C PRO A 138 -6.18 -16.39 8.88
N LEU A 139 -5.68 -15.42 9.62
CA LEU A 139 -6.46 -14.33 10.24
C LEU A 139 -6.28 -13.01 9.48
N CYS A 140 -6.17 -13.08 8.15
CA CYS A 140 -6.01 -11.91 7.30
C CYS A 140 -6.96 -12.01 6.12
N ASN A 141 -7.81 -11.01 5.89
CA ASN A 141 -8.57 -10.91 4.64
C ASN A 141 -7.88 -10.00 3.62
N PHE A 142 -6.77 -9.36 3.99
CA PHE A 142 -5.83 -8.71 3.09
C PHE A 142 -4.39 -8.88 3.59
N ILE A 143 -3.43 -8.79 2.67
CA ILE A 143 -2.00 -8.82 2.98
C ILE A 143 -1.33 -7.52 2.53
N LEU A 144 -0.25 -7.14 3.22
CA LEU A 144 0.58 -6.01 2.83
C LEU A 144 1.75 -6.51 1.98
N PRO A 145 1.81 -6.15 0.67
CA PRO A 145 2.93 -6.52 -0.18
C PRO A 145 4.19 -5.74 0.20
N ALA A 146 5.35 -6.19 -0.26
CA ALA A 146 6.55 -5.35 -0.24
C ALA A 146 6.34 -4.19 -1.24
N ILE A 147 6.67 -2.96 -0.85
CA ILE A 147 6.43 -1.77 -1.68
C ILE A 147 7.75 -1.05 -1.94
N VAL A 148 8.04 -0.77 -3.22
CA VAL A 148 8.98 0.25 -3.66
C VAL A 148 8.18 1.53 -3.88
N ARG A 149 8.62 2.64 -3.27
CA ARG A 149 7.95 3.93 -3.41
C ARG A 149 8.98 5.02 -3.70
N THR A 150 8.74 5.78 -4.77
CA THR A 150 9.54 6.94 -5.16
C THR A 150 8.58 8.05 -5.62
N GLY A 151 8.40 9.09 -4.83
CA GLY A 151 7.39 10.11 -5.07
C GLY A 151 5.98 9.51 -5.28
N PRO A 152 5.29 9.84 -6.39
CA PRO A 152 3.97 9.29 -6.70
C PRO A 152 4.00 7.85 -7.24
N LEU A 153 5.18 7.32 -7.60
CA LEU A 153 5.33 5.96 -8.09
C LEU A 153 5.27 4.97 -6.92
N ALA A 154 4.49 3.91 -7.05
CA ALA A 154 4.46 2.80 -6.13
C ALA A 154 4.39 1.48 -6.89
N ILE A 155 5.29 0.54 -6.56
CA ILE A 155 5.34 -0.81 -7.13
C ILE A 155 5.12 -1.79 -5.99
N ALA A 156 4.03 -2.55 -6.05
CA ALA A 156 3.71 -3.58 -5.07
C ALA A 156 4.23 -4.95 -5.52
N ILE A 157 4.92 -5.65 -4.64
CA ILE A 157 5.54 -6.96 -4.90
C ILE A 157 4.95 -7.96 -3.93
N SER A 158 4.17 -8.89 -4.46
CA SER A 158 3.56 -9.97 -3.68
C SER A 158 4.08 -11.32 -4.18
N THR A 159 4.42 -12.19 -3.24
CA THR A 159 4.70 -13.61 -3.51
C THR A 159 3.57 -14.50 -3.00
N ALA A 160 2.37 -13.93 -2.76
CA ALA A 160 1.22 -14.60 -2.15
C ALA A 160 1.59 -15.38 -0.86
N GLY A 161 2.51 -14.83 -0.06
CA GLY A 161 2.99 -15.48 1.16
C GLY A 161 4.06 -16.55 0.94
N ALA A 162 4.38 -16.93 -0.32
CA ALA A 162 5.32 -18.00 -0.62
C ALA A 162 6.76 -17.73 -0.12
N SER A 163 7.23 -16.49 -0.21
CA SER A 163 8.59 -16.14 0.23
C SER A 163 8.78 -14.65 0.53
N PRO A 164 8.68 -14.25 1.80
CA PRO A 164 9.01 -12.88 2.20
C PRO A 164 10.44 -12.47 1.83
N ALA A 165 11.40 -13.42 1.89
CA ALA A 165 12.79 -13.17 1.51
C ALA A 165 12.93 -12.84 0.02
N LEU A 166 12.18 -13.53 -0.85
CA LEU A 166 12.16 -13.24 -2.29
C LEU A 166 11.56 -11.86 -2.55
N ALA A 167 10.42 -11.54 -1.91
CA ALA A 167 9.80 -10.22 -2.04
C ALA A 167 10.75 -9.09 -1.60
N LYS A 168 11.50 -9.29 -0.51
CA LYS A 168 12.50 -8.33 -0.02
C LYS A 168 13.68 -8.18 -0.98
N ARG A 169 14.15 -9.27 -1.59
CA ARG A 169 15.17 -9.24 -2.63
C ARG A 169 14.68 -8.46 -3.86
N MET A 170 13.50 -8.81 -4.38
CA MET A 170 12.89 -8.12 -5.52
C MET A 170 12.67 -6.63 -5.25
N LYS A 171 12.24 -6.26 -4.02
CA LYS A 171 12.12 -4.86 -3.62
C LYS A 171 13.43 -4.10 -3.82
N ARG A 172 14.57 -4.67 -3.39
CA ARG A 172 15.87 -4.04 -3.56
C ARG A 172 16.25 -3.90 -5.05
N GLU A 173 16.13 -4.98 -5.82
CA GLU A 173 16.46 -4.99 -7.25
C GLU A 173 15.59 -4.00 -8.05
N ILE A 174 14.29 -3.95 -7.74
CA ILE A 174 13.36 -3.02 -8.39
C ILE A 174 13.62 -1.57 -7.97
N SER A 175 13.99 -1.30 -6.71
CA SER A 175 14.32 0.05 -6.26
C SER A 175 15.57 0.63 -6.94
N GLU A 176 16.47 -0.22 -7.42
CA GLU A 176 17.66 0.18 -8.19
C GLU A 176 17.33 0.50 -9.66
N LEU A 177 16.23 -0.08 -10.20
CA LEU A 177 15.81 0.10 -11.60
C LEU A 177 14.89 1.30 -11.81
N PHE A 178 14.13 1.72 -10.79
CA PHE A 178 13.12 2.78 -10.88
C PHE A 178 13.45 3.90 -9.90
N GLY A 179 14.32 4.81 -10.36
CA GLY A 179 14.81 5.94 -9.58
C GLY A 179 13.91 7.17 -9.62
N GLU A 180 14.48 8.30 -9.21
CA GLU A 180 13.81 9.60 -9.13
C GLU A 180 13.32 10.11 -10.50
N GLU A 181 13.97 9.73 -11.61
CA GLU A 181 13.60 10.09 -12.97
C GLU A 181 12.18 9.64 -13.33
N TYR A 182 11.78 8.42 -12.92
CA TYR A 182 10.41 7.93 -13.12
C TYR A 182 9.39 8.70 -12.29
N ALA A 183 9.73 9.00 -11.03
CA ALA A 183 8.88 9.79 -10.15
C ALA A 183 8.70 11.20 -10.70
N ARG A 184 9.78 11.80 -11.20
CA ARG A 184 9.76 13.14 -11.80
C ARG A 184 8.93 13.19 -13.06
N LEU A 185 9.10 12.20 -13.97
CA LEU A 185 8.27 12.09 -15.16
C LEU A 185 6.78 11.96 -14.79
N ALA A 186 6.44 11.16 -13.80
CA ALA A 186 5.06 11.01 -13.34
C ALA A 186 4.45 12.35 -12.87
N VAL A 187 5.23 13.19 -12.18
CA VAL A 187 4.81 14.55 -11.78
C VAL A 187 4.56 15.42 -13.00
N ILE A 188 5.52 15.49 -13.94
CA ILE A 188 5.41 16.28 -15.18
C ILE A 188 4.16 15.87 -15.98
N LEU A 189 3.92 14.57 -16.12
CA LEU A 189 2.73 14.07 -16.83
C LEU A 189 1.44 14.41 -16.09
N ASN A 190 1.44 14.38 -14.75
CA ASN A 190 0.29 14.79 -13.96
C ASN A 190 -0.05 16.26 -14.13
N ASP A 191 0.96 17.15 -14.22
CA ASP A 191 0.77 18.58 -14.44
C ASP A 191 0.16 18.86 -15.84
N ALA A 192 0.51 18.04 -16.83
CA ALA A 192 -0.08 18.11 -18.17
C ALA A 192 -1.55 17.64 -18.23
N ARG A 193 -2.05 16.90 -17.23
CA ARG A 193 -3.41 16.32 -17.25
C ARG A 193 -4.52 17.37 -17.31
N GLY A 194 -4.36 18.50 -16.64
CA GLY A 194 -5.34 19.58 -16.65
C GLY A 194 -5.56 20.11 -18.08
N TRP A 195 -4.48 20.41 -18.77
CA TRP A 195 -4.50 20.84 -20.17
C TRP A 195 -5.12 19.75 -21.07
N ALA A 196 -4.64 18.51 -20.97
CA ALA A 196 -5.14 17.40 -21.79
C ALA A 196 -6.65 17.17 -21.63
N LYS A 197 -7.19 17.26 -20.40
CA LYS A 197 -8.64 17.13 -20.16
C LYS A 197 -9.45 18.29 -20.72
N GLY A 198 -8.91 19.51 -20.73
CA GLY A 198 -9.60 20.70 -21.24
C GLY A 198 -9.54 20.84 -22.75
N THR A 199 -8.50 20.28 -23.39
CA THR A 199 -8.21 20.49 -24.82
C THR A 199 -8.52 19.26 -25.66
N LEU A 200 -8.24 18.05 -25.18
CA LEU A 200 -8.36 16.81 -25.95
C LEU A 200 -9.72 16.13 -25.65
N PRO A 201 -10.65 16.10 -26.63
CA PRO A 201 -12.03 15.72 -26.37
C PRO A 201 -12.21 14.23 -26.08
N THR A 202 -11.46 13.36 -26.78
CA THR A 202 -11.66 11.92 -26.65
C THR A 202 -10.63 11.25 -25.73
N TYR A 203 -10.96 10.06 -25.25
CA TYR A 203 -10.00 9.23 -24.52
C TYR A 203 -8.80 8.87 -25.41
N GLN A 204 -9.02 8.61 -26.69
CA GLN A 204 -7.99 8.21 -27.63
C GLN A 204 -6.97 9.32 -27.82
N ASP A 205 -7.41 10.59 -28.02
CA ASP A 205 -6.51 11.73 -28.17
C ASP A 205 -5.62 11.90 -26.92
N ARG A 206 -6.21 11.76 -25.73
CA ARG A 206 -5.44 11.85 -24.49
C ARG A 206 -4.44 10.69 -24.32
N LYS A 207 -4.82 9.50 -24.75
CA LYS A 207 -3.94 8.33 -24.73
C LYS A 207 -2.74 8.55 -25.64
N GLU A 208 -2.97 8.93 -26.90
CA GLU A 208 -1.93 9.19 -27.90
C GLU A 208 -0.99 10.31 -27.45
N PHE A 209 -1.53 11.38 -26.87
CA PHE A 209 -0.75 12.47 -26.30
C PHE A 209 0.23 11.98 -25.23
N PHE A 210 -0.25 11.23 -24.23
CA PHE A 210 0.62 10.75 -23.15
C PHE A 210 1.58 9.64 -23.61
N GLU A 211 1.14 8.71 -24.45
CA GLU A 211 2.01 7.68 -25.03
C GLU A 211 3.11 8.28 -25.89
N GLY A 212 2.81 9.33 -26.65
CA GLY A 212 3.79 10.05 -27.45
C GLY A 212 4.85 10.80 -26.64
N ILE A 213 4.55 11.18 -25.39
CA ILE A 213 5.55 11.74 -24.48
C ILE A 213 6.37 10.62 -23.82
N VAL A 214 5.72 9.60 -23.27
CA VAL A 214 6.37 8.52 -22.52
C VAL A 214 7.31 7.70 -23.39
N ASN A 215 6.95 7.48 -24.66
CA ASN A 215 7.74 6.73 -25.65
C ASN A 215 8.44 7.65 -26.66
N GLY A 216 8.68 8.89 -26.28
CA GLY A 216 9.29 9.90 -27.15
C GLY A 216 10.76 9.62 -27.45
N ASP A 217 11.24 10.24 -28.53
CA ASP A 217 12.65 10.30 -28.87
C ASP A 217 13.05 11.79 -28.92
N PRO A 218 13.99 12.24 -28.08
CA PRO A 218 14.77 11.47 -27.09
C PRO A 218 13.91 10.94 -25.92
N ASP A 219 14.38 9.84 -25.30
CA ASP A 219 13.70 9.19 -24.17
C ASP A 219 13.64 10.15 -22.95
N PRO A 220 12.44 10.48 -22.45
CA PRO A 220 12.27 11.38 -21.31
C PRO A 220 12.90 10.86 -20.01
N ILE A 221 12.98 9.53 -19.81
CA ILE A 221 13.64 8.93 -18.65
C ILE A 221 15.14 9.17 -18.71
N GLU A 222 15.78 8.94 -19.85
CA GLU A 222 17.22 9.18 -20.05
C GLU A 222 17.56 10.67 -19.88
N LEU A 223 16.71 11.55 -20.37
CA LEU A 223 16.87 13.01 -20.20
C LEU A 223 16.83 13.38 -18.71
N LEU A 224 15.84 12.88 -17.95
CA LEU A 224 15.73 13.14 -16.51
C LEU A 224 16.89 12.55 -15.73
N ALA A 225 17.30 11.32 -16.03
CA ALA A 225 18.46 10.67 -15.42
C ALA A 225 19.76 11.48 -15.64
N SER A 226 19.83 12.20 -16.76
CA SER A 226 20.96 13.09 -17.10
C SER A 226 20.79 14.54 -16.60
N GLY A 227 19.75 14.83 -15.81
CA GLY A 227 19.47 16.18 -15.28
C GLY A 227 18.93 17.18 -16.33
N ARG A 228 18.48 16.71 -17.50
CA ARG A 228 18.00 17.52 -18.63
C ARG A 228 16.49 17.75 -18.60
N GLU A 229 15.95 18.08 -17.42
CA GLU A 229 14.50 18.26 -17.21
C GLU A 229 13.88 19.32 -18.13
N THR A 230 14.60 20.41 -18.41
CA THR A 230 14.12 21.47 -19.30
C THR A 230 13.77 20.94 -20.70
N GLU A 231 14.49 19.93 -21.17
CA GLU A 231 14.22 19.31 -22.46
C GLU A 231 12.98 18.43 -22.42
N VAL A 232 12.74 17.74 -21.32
CA VAL A 232 11.49 16.99 -21.11
C VAL A 232 10.28 17.92 -21.09
N LEU A 233 10.39 19.08 -20.43
CA LEU A 233 9.33 20.09 -20.44
C LEU A 233 9.09 20.61 -21.86
N ALA A 234 10.15 20.83 -22.65
CA ALA A 234 10.02 21.22 -24.05
C ALA A 234 9.35 20.13 -24.91
N LEU A 235 9.64 18.85 -24.67
CA LEU A 235 8.94 17.74 -25.34
C LEU A 235 7.44 17.74 -25.02
N VAL A 236 7.05 18.01 -23.78
CA VAL A 236 5.64 18.12 -23.37
C VAL A 236 4.96 19.28 -24.10
N GLU A 237 5.59 20.45 -24.14
CA GLU A 237 5.02 21.60 -24.86
C GLU A 237 4.91 21.37 -26.38
N ALA A 238 5.91 20.76 -26.99
CA ALA A 238 5.85 20.37 -28.41
C ALA A 238 4.73 19.33 -28.66
N ALA A 239 4.49 18.40 -27.74
CA ALA A 239 3.39 17.45 -27.84
C ALA A 239 2.02 18.15 -27.72
N LYS A 240 1.88 19.14 -26.83
CA LYS A 240 0.65 19.96 -26.72
C LYS A 240 0.36 20.70 -28.03
N GLN A 241 1.37 21.31 -28.64
CA GLN A 241 1.23 22.04 -29.91
C GLN A 241 0.77 21.09 -31.03
N ARG A 242 1.46 19.96 -31.22
CA ARG A 242 1.07 18.93 -32.21
C ARG A 242 -0.36 18.46 -32.07
N ALA A 243 -0.76 18.17 -30.81
CA ALA A 243 -2.11 17.71 -30.53
C ALA A 243 -3.17 18.77 -30.81
N ALA A 244 -2.91 20.05 -30.52
CA ALA A 244 -3.80 21.17 -30.85
C ALA A 244 -3.92 21.41 -32.37
N GLU A 245 -2.81 21.32 -33.10
CA GLU A 245 -2.78 21.45 -34.57
C GLU A 245 -3.56 20.31 -35.23
N SER A 246 -3.41 19.07 -34.77
CA SER A 246 -4.14 17.91 -35.28
C SER A 246 -5.65 18.07 -35.12
N LEU A 247 -6.12 18.59 -33.97
CA LEU A 247 -7.53 18.86 -33.73
C LEU A 247 -8.06 19.97 -34.65
N ALA A 248 -7.27 21.03 -34.88
CA ALA A 248 -7.65 22.12 -35.78
C ALA A 248 -7.75 21.69 -37.26
N ALA A 249 -6.97 20.68 -37.66
CA ALA A 249 -6.99 20.10 -38.99
C ALA A 249 -8.14 19.11 -39.22
N ALA A 250 -8.73 18.56 -38.14
CA ALA A 250 -9.81 17.56 -38.20
C ALA A 250 -11.22 18.18 -38.10
N GLY A 251 -11.34 19.46 -37.77
CA GLY A 251 -12.60 20.21 -37.63
C GLY A 251 -12.81 21.21 -38.74
#